data_44f8a05063472f4a002f391abd0d0c5d
#
_entry.id   44f8a05063472f4a002f391abd0d0c5d
#
_cell.length_a   1.000
_cell.length_b   1.000
_cell.length_c   1.000
_cell.angle_alpha   90.00
_cell.angle_beta   90.00
_cell.angle_gamma   90.00
#
_symmetry.space_group_name_H-M   'P 1'
#
loop_
_entity.id
_entity.type
_entity.pdbx_description
1 polymer ?
#
loop_
_entity_poly.entity_id
_entity_poly.type
_entity_poly.pdbx_seq_one_letter_code
_entity_poly.pdbx_strand_id
1 'polypeptide(L)'
;MSVFIINAVVSFLAALVLHELGHYFAARLCGVPIKQAGFGWGPKLFGVRVSDVDCQLRMLPVGAYIQMDMIALQRRPLLQQLFVLGAGIGMNLTLCVLTWGSLFGALNLALAIGNIVPFYQLDGWKSGMVICRRMFGRPSPLVEWVLTLGGGAIALAVFVRAFLNI
;
A
#
# COMPACT_ATOMS: atom_id res chain seq x y z
N MET A 1 22.22 -20.97 -4.37
CA MET A 1 22.08 -19.52 -4.18
C MET A 1 21.04 -18.90 -5.13
N SER A 2 21.10 -19.18 -6.43
CA SER A 2 20.16 -18.63 -7.43
C SER A 2 18.68 -19.00 -7.19
N VAL A 3 18.38 -20.26 -6.86
CA VAL A 3 16.99 -20.72 -6.60
C VAL A 3 16.38 -20.02 -5.38
N PHE A 4 17.16 -19.81 -4.32
CA PHE A 4 16.70 -19.10 -3.13
C PHE A 4 16.35 -17.64 -3.45
N ILE A 5 17.20 -16.96 -4.21
CA ILE A 5 16.97 -15.57 -4.62
C ILE A 5 15.71 -15.46 -5.48
N ILE A 6 15.53 -16.34 -6.45
CA ILE A 6 14.34 -16.37 -7.31
C ILE A 6 13.09 -16.58 -6.46
N ASN A 7 13.12 -17.54 -5.54
CA ASN A 7 11.98 -17.81 -4.64
C ASN A 7 11.66 -16.60 -3.75
N ALA A 8 12.67 -15.93 -3.20
CA ALA A 8 12.49 -14.73 -2.40
C ALA A 8 11.85 -13.59 -3.20
N VAL A 9 12.33 -13.34 -4.42
CA VAL A 9 11.78 -12.31 -5.31
C VAL A 9 10.34 -12.62 -5.69
N VAL A 10 10.05 -13.84 -6.14
CA VAL A 10 8.68 -14.25 -6.52
C VAL A 10 7.73 -14.16 -5.31
N SER A 11 8.18 -14.62 -4.15
CA SER A 11 7.40 -14.55 -2.91
C SER A 11 7.10 -13.11 -2.50
N PHE A 12 8.08 -12.21 -2.62
CA PHE A 12 7.92 -10.80 -2.31
C PHE A 12 6.93 -10.11 -3.27
N LEU A 13 7.07 -10.36 -4.58
CA LEU A 13 6.15 -9.80 -5.59
C LEU A 13 4.72 -10.34 -5.40
N ALA A 14 4.57 -11.62 -5.09
CA ALA A 14 3.28 -12.22 -4.78
C ALA A 14 2.64 -11.58 -3.53
N ALA A 15 3.43 -11.37 -2.47
CA ALA A 15 2.95 -10.72 -1.25
C ALA A 15 2.48 -9.27 -1.50
N LEU A 16 3.19 -8.51 -2.35
CA LEU A 16 2.76 -7.16 -2.76
C LEU A 16 1.45 -7.18 -3.55
N VAL A 17 1.30 -8.09 -4.51
CA VAL A 17 0.06 -8.21 -5.29
C VAL A 17 -1.12 -8.57 -4.39
N LEU A 18 -0.94 -9.51 -3.47
CA LEU A 18 -1.99 -9.93 -2.53
C LEU A 18 -2.36 -8.81 -1.54
N HIS A 19 -1.38 -8.00 -1.10
CA HIS A 19 -1.61 -6.79 -0.33
C HIS A 19 -2.57 -5.83 -1.06
N GLU A 20 -2.26 -5.50 -2.31
CA GLU A 20 -3.10 -4.62 -3.13
C GLU A 20 -4.50 -5.22 -3.40
N LEU A 21 -4.59 -6.55 -3.55
CA LEU A 21 -5.88 -7.24 -3.65
C LEU A 21 -6.72 -7.09 -2.37
N GLY A 22 -6.09 -7.03 -1.20
CA GLY A 22 -6.77 -6.69 0.05
C GLY A 22 -7.50 -5.35 -0.04
N HIS A 23 -6.80 -4.31 -0.47
CA HIS A 23 -7.40 -2.99 -0.71
C HIS A 23 -8.49 -3.02 -1.78
N TYR A 24 -8.27 -3.78 -2.87
CA TYR A 24 -9.23 -3.93 -3.95
C TYR A 24 -10.57 -4.47 -3.43
N PHE A 25 -10.54 -5.60 -2.74
CA PHE A 25 -11.77 -6.22 -2.24
C PHE A 25 -12.47 -5.34 -1.20
N ALA A 26 -11.73 -4.75 -0.28
CA ALA A 26 -12.29 -3.86 0.72
C ALA A 26 -12.93 -2.61 0.09
N ALA A 27 -12.28 -1.98 -0.90
CA ALA A 27 -12.83 -0.85 -1.63
C ALA A 27 -14.13 -1.22 -2.35
N ARG A 28 -14.16 -2.38 -3.04
CA ARG A 28 -15.36 -2.90 -3.70
C ARG A 28 -16.50 -3.16 -2.71
N LEU A 29 -16.22 -3.78 -1.58
CA LEU A 29 -17.22 -4.04 -0.52
C LEU A 29 -17.78 -2.73 0.06
N CYS A 30 -16.96 -1.70 0.18
CA CYS A 30 -17.40 -0.39 0.65
C CYS A 30 -17.99 0.50 -0.47
N GLY A 31 -18.10 0.01 -1.69
CA GLY A 31 -18.62 0.77 -2.83
C GLY A 31 -17.74 1.98 -3.19
N VAL A 32 -16.41 1.86 -3.00
CA VAL A 32 -15.43 2.86 -3.42
C VAL A 32 -14.93 2.52 -4.82
N PRO A 33 -15.09 3.43 -5.80
CA PRO A 33 -14.65 3.19 -7.18
C PRO A 33 -13.14 3.00 -7.27
N ILE A 34 -12.70 2.02 -8.06
CA ILE A 34 -11.30 1.79 -8.39
C ILE A 34 -11.09 2.23 -9.83
N LYS A 35 -10.18 3.17 -10.05
CA LYS A 35 -9.88 3.74 -11.37
C LYS A 35 -8.87 2.89 -12.13
N GLN A 36 -7.82 2.47 -11.43
CA GLN A 36 -6.72 1.70 -12.02
C GLN A 36 -6.22 0.63 -11.05
N ALA A 37 -5.78 -0.48 -11.61
CA ALA A 37 -4.99 -1.49 -10.93
C ALA A 37 -3.80 -1.85 -11.82
N GLY A 38 -2.63 -2.05 -11.25
CA GLY A 38 -1.48 -2.33 -12.08
C GLY A 38 -0.35 -3.02 -11.35
N PHE A 39 0.53 -3.58 -12.17
CA PHE A 39 1.76 -4.20 -11.74
C PHE A 39 2.94 -3.52 -12.42
N GLY A 40 3.93 -3.14 -11.61
CA GLY A 40 5.16 -2.52 -12.08
C GLY A 40 5.18 -0.99 -12.03
N TRP A 41 6.33 -0.45 -12.39
CA TRP A 41 6.65 0.98 -12.42
C TRP A 41 7.12 1.41 -13.82
N GLY A 42 7.08 2.72 -14.09
CA GLY A 42 7.54 3.30 -15.35
C GLY A 42 6.46 3.37 -16.44
N PRO A 43 6.85 3.42 -17.73
CA PRO A 43 5.93 3.52 -18.85
C PRO A 43 4.98 2.32 -18.93
N LYS A 44 3.73 2.58 -19.35
CA LYS A 44 2.74 1.53 -19.60
C LYS A 44 3.18 0.71 -20.81
N LEU A 45 3.33 -0.60 -20.64
CA LEU A 45 3.59 -1.55 -21.73
C LEU A 45 2.29 -2.09 -22.30
N PHE A 46 1.39 -2.49 -21.42
CA PHE A 46 0.13 -3.11 -21.79
C PHE A 46 -0.97 -2.64 -20.84
N GLY A 47 -2.20 -2.55 -21.34
CA GLY A 47 -3.35 -2.25 -20.50
C GLY A 47 -4.61 -2.79 -21.11
N VAL A 48 -5.47 -3.34 -20.27
CA VAL A 48 -6.78 -3.84 -20.62
C VAL A 48 -7.80 -3.29 -19.62
N ARG A 49 -8.95 -2.89 -20.13
CA ARG A 49 -10.04 -2.45 -19.26
C ARG A 49 -10.91 -3.66 -18.91
N VAL A 50 -10.93 -3.99 -17.62
CA VAL A 50 -11.77 -5.06 -17.09
C VAL A 50 -12.90 -4.40 -16.30
N SER A 51 -14.12 -4.47 -16.86
CA SER A 51 -15.27 -3.77 -16.30
C SER A 51 -15.00 -2.24 -16.23
N ASP A 52 -14.92 -1.68 -15.04
CA ASP A 52 -14.70 -0.26 -14.76
C ASP A 52 -13.25 0.08 -14.34
N VAL A 53 -12.36 -0.92 -14.30
CA VAL A 53 -10.97 -0.79 -13.88
C VAL A 53 -10.02 -0.85 -15.06
N ASP A 54 -9.11 0.13 -15.19
CA ASP A 54 -7.99 0.09 -16.15
C ASP A 54 -6.82 -0.71 -15.55
N CYS A 55 -6.69 -1.98 -15.98
CA CYS A 55 -5.62 -2.86 -15.54
C CYS A 55 -4.36 -2.62 -16.39
N GLN A 56 -3.23 -2.34 -15.76
CA GLN A 56 -1.99 -1.94 -16.43
C GLN A 56 -0.81 -2.82 -16.04
N LEU A 57 0.00 -3.20 -17.04
CA LEU A 57 1.33 -3.74 -16.86
C LEU A 57 2.35 -2.69 -17.28
N ARG A 58 3.34 -2.42 -16.40
CA ARG A 58 4.38 -1.42 -16.61
C ARG A 58 5.76 -2.06 -16.80
N MET A 59 6.69 -1.29 -17.35
CA MET A 59 7.99 -1.80 -17.84
C MET A 59 8.84 -2.43 -16.75
N LEU A 60 8.92 -1.84 -15.57
CA LEU A 60 9.69 -2.39 -14.46
C LEU A 60 8.78 -3.24 -13.57
N PRO A 61 8.97 -4.56 -13.48
CA PRO A 61 8.10 -5.47 -12.74
C PRO A 61 8.35 -5.37 -11.22
N VAL A 62 8.37 -4.17 -10.69
CA VAL A 62 8.59 -3.90 -9.27
C VAL A 62 7.37 -3.23 -8.68
N GLY A 63 6.71 -3.93 -7.75
CA GLY A 63 5.54 -3.42 -7.04
C GLY A 63 4.20 -3.66 -7.75
N ALA A 64 3.14 -3.52 -6.98
CA ALA A 64 1.77 -3.49 -7.44
C ALA A 64 1.11 -2.21 -6.90
N TYR A 65 0.01 -1.79 -7.49
CA TYR A 65 -0.72 -0.63 -7.01
C TYR A 65 -2.20 -0.69 -7.38
N ILE A 66 -3.02 -0.06 -6.55
CA ILE A 66 -4.42 0.21 -6.81
C ILE A 66 -4.69 1.69 -6.62
N GLN A 67 -5.28 2.30 -7.63
CA GLN A 67 -5.71 3.68 -7.58
C GLN A 67 -7.24 3.72 -7.39
N MET A 68 -7.65 3.95 -6.17
CA MET A 68 -9.05 4.15 -5.81
C MET A 68 -9.44 5.63 -5.80
N ASP A 69 -10.73 5.92 -5.88
CA ASP A 69 -11.24 7.28 -5.75
C ASP A 69 -11.18 7.73 -4.27
N MET A 70 -10.15 8.51 -3.94
CA MET A 70 -9.94 9.00 -2.58
C MET A 70 -11.03 9.98 -2.12
N ILE A 71 -11.69 10.69 -3.05
CA ILE A 71 -12.82 11.59 -2.71
C ILE A 71 -14.03 10.76 -2.30
N ALA A 72 -14.33 9.71 -3.07
CA ALA A 72 -15.39 8.77 -2.73
C ALA A 72 -15.11 8.05 -1.40
N LEU A 73 -13.86 7.65 -1.14
CA LEU A 73 -13.45 7.05 0.13
C LEU A 73 -13.66 8.02 1.30
N GLN A 74 -13.26 9.29 1.17
CA GLN A 74 -13.41 10.30 2.22
C GLN A 74 -14.87 10.60 2.59
N ARG A 75 -15.80 10.30 1.70
CA ARG A 75 -17.26 10.44 1.96
C ARG A 75 -17.83 9.26 2.77
N ARG A 76 -17.08 8.16 2.93
CA ARG A 76 -17.52 6.99 3.69
C ARG A 76 -17.36 7.21 5.20
N PRO A 77 -18.10 6.47 6.03
CA PRO A 77 -17.90 6.47 7.49
C PRO A 77 -16.45 6.13 7.84
N LEU A 78 -15.95 6.67 8.98
CA LEU A 78 -14.57 6.48 9.42
C LEU A 78 -14.12 5.00 9.42
N LEU A 79 -14.96 4.11 9.95
CA LEU A 79 -14.66 2.68 10.01
C LEU A 79 -14.47 2.06 8.63
N GLN A 80 -15.26 2.47 7.63
CA GLN A 80 -15.08 1.99 6.26
C GLN A 80 -13.80 2.52 5.63
N GLN A 81 -13.44 3.78 5.91
CA GLN A 81 -12.17 4.34 5.45
C GLN A 81 -10.98 3.57 6.02
N LEU A 82 -10.98 3.32 7.34
CA LEU A 82 -9.92 2.56 8.00
C LEU A 82 -9.90 1.10 7.56
N PHE A 83 -11.05 0.48 7.34
CA PHE A 83 -11.15 -0.87 6.80
C PHE A 83 -10.52 -0.97 5.40
N VAL A 84 -10.83 -0.05 4.50
CA VAL A 84 -10.25 -0.02 3.15
C VAL A 84 -8.74 0.24 3.19
N LEU A 85 -8.30 1.22 3.98
CA LEU A 85 -6.87 1.57 4.09
C LEU A 85 -6.05 0.51 4.86
N GLY A 86 -6.65 -0.20 5.80
CA GLY A 86 -5.98 -1.27 6.56
C GLY A 86 -6.06 -2.66 5.91
N ALA A 87 -6.84 -2.81 4.83
CA ALA A 87 -7.12 -4.12 4.26
C ALA A 87 -5.89 -4.83 3.68
N GLY A 88 -4.94 -4.08 3.10
CA GLY A 88 -3.67 -4.63 2.64
C GLY A 88 -2.84 -5.20 3.80
N ILE A 89 -2.76 -4.45 4.91
CA ILE A 89 -2.10 -4.90 6.14
C ILE A 89 -2.80 -6.17 6.67
N GLY A 90 -4.13 -6.16 6.72
CA GLY A 90 -4.93 -7.31 7.15
C GLY A 90 -4.70 -8.55 6.28
N MET A 91 -4.61 -8.37 4.96
CA MET A 91 -4.27 -9.44 4.02
C MET A 91 -2.89 -10.03 4.33
N ASN A 92 -1.88 -9.19 4.51
CA ASN A 92 -0.52 -9.66 4.81
C ASN A 92 -0.46 -10.38 6.17
N LEU A 93 -1.16 -9.89 7.20
CA LEU A 93 -1.22 -10.58 8.49
C LEU A 93 -1.90 -11.94 8.38
N THR A 94 -2.98 -12.03 7.62
CA THR A 94 -3.68 -13.30 7.35
C THR A 94 -2.75 -14.29 6.65
N LEU A 95 -2.04 -13.85 5.60
CA LEU A 95 -1.07 -14.68 4.87
C LEU A 95 0.11 -15.10 5.75
N CYS A 96 0.60 -14.19 6.60
CA CYS A 96 1.64 -14.52 7.59
C CYS A 96 1.21 -15.69 8.50
N VAL A 97 -0.02 -15.64 9.03
CA VAL A 97 -0.53 -16.69 9.91
C VAL A 97 -0.71 -18.01 9.16
N LEU A 98 -1.31 -17.96 7.96
CA LEU A 98 -1.57 -19.16 7.14
C LEU A 98 -0.28 -19.84 6.66
N THR A 99 0.80 -19.09 6.50
CA THR A 99 2.08 -19.60 6.00
C THR A 99 3.21 -19.45 7.03
N TRP A 100 2.84 -19.53 8.30
CA TRP A 100 3.78 -19.37 9.42
C TRP A 100 5.01 -20.28 9.29
N GLY A 101 6.17 -19.76 9.61
CA GLY A 101 7.44 -20.50 9.51
C GLY A 101 8.04 -20.55 8.10
N SER A 102 7.34 -20.06 7.07
CA SER A 102 7.87 -19.98 5.71
C SER A 102 8.49 -18.61 5.40
N LEU A 103 9.34 -18.55 4.37
CA LEU A 103 9.87 -17.31 3.83
C LEU A 103 8.73 -16.36 3.40
N PHE A 104 7.69 -16.89 2.77
CA PHE A 104 6.53 -16.11 2.34
C PHE A 104 5.79 -15.50 3.54
N GLY A 105 5.60 -16.25 4.63
CA GLY A 105 5.02 -15.73 5.86
C GLY A 105 5.85 -14.62 6.50
N ALA A 106 7.17 -14.79 6.55
CA ALA A 106 8.09 -13.76 7.07
C ALA A 106 8.05 -12.48 6.24
N LEU A 107 8.00 -12.57 4.90
CA LEU A 107 7.88 -11.43 4.00
C LEU A 107 6.54 -10.70 4.18
N ASN A 108 5.45 -11.43 4.33
CA ASN A 108 4.14 -10.85 4.61
C ASN A 108 4.11 -10.13 5.97
N LEU A 109 4.75 -10.68 7.00
CA LEU A 109 4.88 -10.01 8.30
C LEU A 109 5.68 -8.71 8.16
N ALA A 110 6.81 -8.75 7.46
CA ALA A 110 7.63 -7.56 7.23
C ALA A 110 6.86 -6.46 6.47
N LEU A 111 6.08 -6.83 5.45
CA LEU A 111 5.22 -5.90 4.71
C LEU A 111 4.11 -5.32 5.60
N ALA A 112 3.48 -6.14 6.45
CA ALA A 112 2.46 -5.67 7.37
C ALA A 112 3.03 -4.65 8.36
N ILE A 113 4.15 -4.97 9.01
CA ILE A 113 4.82 -4.07 9.96
C ILE A 113 5.26 -2.78 9.25
N GLY A 114 5.87 -2.89 8.07
CA GLY A 114 6.30 -1.73 7.28
C GLY A 114 5.14 -0.81 6.94
N ASN A 115 3.99 -1.34 6.55
CA ASN A 115 2.82 -0.55 6.19
C ASN A 115 2.05 0.03 7.38
N ILE A 116 2.21 -0.49 8.60
CA ILE A 116 1.64 0.11 9.82
C ILE A 116 2.38 1.40 10.19
N VAL A 117 3.68 1.48 9.89
CA VAL A 117 4.49 2.65 10.25
C VAL A 117 3.93 3.89 9.54
N PRO A 118 3.75 5.03 10.25
CA PRO A 118 3.17 6.23 9.68
C PRO A 118 4.17 7.02 8.82
N PHE A 119 4.84 6.36 7.88
CA PHE A 119 5.66 7.01 6.87
C PHE A 119 4.84 7.38 5.64
N TYR A 120 5.21 8.50 5.03
CA TYR A 120 4.55 9.04 3.86
C TYR A 120 4.33 7.99 2.76
N GLN A 121 3.13 7.98 2.19
CA GLN A 121 2.60 7.05 1.18
C GLN A 121 2.17 5.67 1.69
N LEU A 122 2.62 5.20 2.85
CA LEU A 122 2.21 3.92 3.42
C LEU A 122 0.76 3.98 3.97
N ASP A 123 0.15 2.83 4.15
CA ASP A 123 -1.25 2.76 4.57
C ASP A 123 -1.47 3.23 6.00
N GLY A 124 -0.47 3.03 6.88
CA GLY A 124 -0.45 3.59 8.23
C GLY A 124 -0.50 5.12 8.22
N TRP A 125 0.25 5.77 7.33
CA TRP A 125 0.16 7.22 7.14
C TRP A 125 -1.22 7.66 6.67
N LYS A 126 -1.77 7.03 5.63
CA LYS A 126 -3.09 7.35 5.10
C LYS A 126 -4.17 7.19 6.16
N SER A 127 -4.11 6.09 6.94
CA SER A 127 -5.02 5.81 8.04
C SER A 127 -4.89 6.85 9.16
N GLY A 128 -3.67 7.21 9.55
CA GLY A 128 -3.39 8.26 10.53
C GLY A 128 -3.95 9.61 10.11
N MET A 129 -3.78 10.00 8.84
CA MET A 129 -4.33 11.24 8.30
C MET A 129 -5.86 11.28 8.33
N VAL A 130 -6.53 10.15 8.06
CA VAL A 130 -7.99 10.04 8.17
C VAL A 130 -8.45 10.23 9.61
N ILE A 131 -7.78 9.61 10.57
CA ILE A 131 -8.07 9.78 12.01
C ILE A 131 -7.85 11.24 12.43
N CYS A 132 -6.72 11.84 12.09
CA CYS A 132 -6.43 13.24 12.40
C CYS A 132 -7.48 14.20 11.83
N ARG A 133 -7.88 14.00 10.57
CA ARG A 133 -8.95 14.81 9.95
C ARG A 133 -10.29 14.67 10.68
N ARG A 134 -10.57 13.51 11.24
CA ARG A 134 -11.80 13.28 12.00
C ARG A 134 -11.76 13.93 13.38
N MET A 135 -10.60 13.92 14.05
CA MET A 135 -10.44 14.46 15.41
C MET A 135 -10.29 15.99 15.43
N PHE A 136 -9.51 16.53 14.51
CA PHE A 136 -9.10 17.93 14.50
C PHE A 136 -9.74 18.77 13.37
N GLY A 137 -10.61 18.16 12.57
CA GLY A 137 -11.11 18.76 11.35
C GLY A 137 -10.12 18.67 10.20
N ARG A 138 -10.44 19.27 9.05
CA ARG A 138 -9.54 19.31 7.91
C ARG A 138 -8.39 20.24 8.23
N PRO A 139 -7.14 19.75 8.29
CA PRO A 139 -6.00 20.63 8.43
C PRO A 139 -5.93 21.57 7.23
N SER A 140 -5.33 22.74 7.41
CA SER A 140 -5.09 23.65 6.29
C SER A 140 -4.20 22.93 5.24
N PRO A 141 -4.33 23.25 3.95
CA PRO A 141 -3.49 22.66 2.92
C PRO A 141 -1.99 22.78 3.22
N LEU A 142 -1.59 23.85 3.89
CA LEU A 142 -0.21 24.08 4.32
C LEU A 142 0.25 23.04 5.36
N VAL A 143 -0.60 22.69 6.33
CA VAL A 143 -0.28 21.66 7.33
C VAL A 143 -0.18 20.29 6.67
N GLU A 144 -1.09 19.96 5.76
CA GLU A 144 -1.00 18.70 4.99
C GLU A 144 0.30 18.62 4.18
N TRP A 145 0.71 19.72 3.56
CA TRP A 145 1.97 19.82 2.82
C TRP A 145 3.20 19.66 3.73
N VAL A 146 3.24 20.35 4.87
CA VAL A 146 4.33 20.26 5.83
C VAL A 146 4.49 18.84 6.39
N LEU A 147 3.37 18.22 6.77
CA LEU A 147 3.39 16.83 7.26
C LEU A 147 3.83 15.85 6.17
N THR A 148 3.41 16.07 4.94
CA THR A 148 3.77 15.26 3.78
C THR A 148 5.25 15.34 3.47
N LEU A 149 5.79 16.56 3.35
CA LEU A 149 7.21 16.80 3.06
C LEU A 149 8.09 16.37 4.24
N GLY A 150 7.67 16.67 5.47
CA GLY A 150 8.39 16.28 6.69
C GLY A 150 8.47 14.75 6.84
N GLY A 151 7.35 14.05 6.65
CA GLY A 151 7.32 12.59 6.66
C GLY A 151 8.17 11.97 5.55
N GLY A 152 8.13 12.53 4.35
CA GLY A 152 8.98 12.12 3.24
C GLY A 152 10.47 12.34 3.50
N ALA A 153 10.84 13.48 4.08
CA ALA A 153 12.23 13.80 4.43
C ALA A 153 12.76 12.85 5.52
N ILE A 154 11.95 12.56 6.55
CA ILE A 154 12.31 11.61 7.61
C ILE A 154 12.48 10.20 7.03
N ALA A 155 11.55 9.74 6.19
CA ALA A 155 11.64 8.44 5.54
C ALA A 155 12.90 8.33 4.68
N LEU A 156 13.22 9.35 3.90
CA LEU A 156 14.45 9.42 3.10
C LEU A 156 15.70 9.41 3.98
N ALA A 157 15.73 10.17 5.07
CA ALA A 157 16.86 10.21 5.98
C ALA A 157 17.10 8.85 6.65
N VAL A 158 16.04 8.17 7.09
CA VAL A 158 16.13 6.82 7.67
C VAL A 158 16.63 5.82 6.62
N PHE A 159 16.12 5.89 5.39
CA PHE A 159 16.56 5.03 4.29
C PHE A 159 18.04 5.23 3.97
N VAL A 160 18.47 6.49 3.79
CA VAL A 160 19.87 6.84 3.51
C VAL A 160 20.79 6.37 4.63
N ARG A 161 20.40 6.59 5.89
CA ARG A 161 21.16 6.12 7.06
C ARG A 161 21.30 4.58 7.06
N ALA A 162 20.20 3.87 6.83
CA ALA A 162 20.22 2.41 6.78
C ALA A 162 21.07 1.87 5.64
N PHE A 163 21.04 2.54 4.46
CA PHE A 163 21.79 2.14 3.27
C PHE A 163 23.30 2.44 3.39
N LEU A 164 23.66 3.56 4.00
CA LEU A 164 25.05 3.98 4.16
C LEU A 164 25.72 3.44 5.43
N ASN A 165 25.00 2.68 6.29
CA ASN A 165 25.50 2.18 7.57
C ASN A 165 26.07 3.28 8.51
N ILE A 166 25.53 4.50 8.44
CA ILE A 166 25.95 5.66 9.24
C ILE A 166 24.99 5.83 10.42
#